data_099f5dffec1220effcc051bd910188bc
#
_entry.id   099f5dffec1220effcc051bd910188bc
#
_cell.length_a   1.000
_cell.length_b   1.000
_cell.length_c   1.000
_cell.angle_alpha   90.00
_cell.angle_beta   90.00
_cell.angle_gamma   90.00
#
_symmetry.space_group_name_H-M   'P 1'
#
loop_
_entity.id
_entity.type
_entity.pdbx_description
1 polymer ?
#
loop_
_entity_poly.entity_id
_entity_poly.type
_entity_poly.pdbx_seq_one_letter_code
_entity_poly.pdbx_strand_id
1 'polypeptide(L)'
;MMDRAAQDFKSLTAAFEHIKYTAVVKDTSTESGEIFVRKDSKMRIDFQSPDPRTILRNGDNLYIYTPKINRVEEYNIGKNRATADQYLALGFGTRSENLTKNYQVTLNGEEELDGHKVVVLGLVPNSPEVRKQIEHIQIWVDQSSWLPVQQKFFETGSGDYFMSRYTKVMKNLKLGDGKFKPDWPKGTKVERPRG
;
A
#
# COMPACT_ATOMS: atom_id res chain seq x y z
N MET A 1 -1.58 -21.02 6.21
CA MET A 1 -2.85 -20.25 6.19
C MET A 1 -2.74 -19.03 5.29
N MET A 2 -1.72 -18.20 5.42
CA MET A 2 -1.47 -17.02 4.56
C MET A 2 -1.39 -17.35 3.07
N ASP A 3 -0.71 -18.45 2.68
CA ASP A 3 -0.60 -18.87 1.28
C ASP A 3 -1.93 -19.28 0.65
N ARG A 4 -2.82 -19.88 1.44
CA ARG A 4 -4.18 -20.20 0.99
C ARG A 4 -4.98 -18.92 0.73
N ALA A 5 -4.90 -17.94 1.65
CA ALA A 5 -5.54 -16.65 1.46
C ALA A 5 -4.99 -15.90 0.23
N ALA A 6 -3.67 -16.01 -0.04
CA ALA A 6 -3.03 -15.45 -1.23
C ALA A 6 -3.46 -16.14 -2.53
N GLN A 7 -3.68 -17.46 -2.52
CA GLN A 7 -4.21 -18.18 -3.68
C GLN A 7 -5.63 -17.75 -4.02
N ASP A 8 -6.48 -17.60 -3.00
CA ASP A 8 -7.89 -17.24 -3.13
C ASP A 8 -8.08 -15.73 -3.39
N PHE A 9 -7.05 -14.92 -3.23
CA PHE A 9 -7.11 -13.47 -3.42
C PHE A 9 -7.30 -13.12 -4.90
N LYS A 10 -8.37 -12.36 -5.20
CA LYS A 10 -8.65 -11.80 -6.53
C LYS A 10 -8.67 -10.28 -6.50
N SER A 11 -9.28 -9.72 -5.49
CA SER A 11 -9.43 -8.27 -5.32
C SER A 11 -9.71 -7.89 -3.86
N LEU A 12 -9.53 -6.62 -3.56
CA LEU A 12 -9.84 -6.03 -2.26
C LEU A 12 -10.33 -4.59 -2.46
N THR A 13 -11.30 -4.20 -1.65
CA THR A 13 -11.65 -2.81 -1.41
C THR A 13 -11.64 -2.55 0.09
N ALA A 14 -11.18 -1.39 0.50
CA ALA A 14 -11.21 -0.96 1.88
C ALA A 14 -11.28 0.56 1.98
N ALA A 15 -11.86 1.08 3.06
CA ALA A 15 -11.56 2.41 3.53
C ALA A 15 -10.20 2.37 4.23
N PHE A 16 -9.41 3.44 4.11
CA PHE A 16 -8.11 3.51 4.77
C PHE A 16 -7.87 4.87 5.39
N GLU A 17 -7.02 4.86 6.43
CA GLU A 17 -6.36 6.04 6.98
C GLU A 17 -4.86 5.88 6.77
N HIS A 18 -4.22 6.93 6.27
CA HIS A 18 -2.77 7.03 6.11
C HIS A 18 -2.25 8.09 7.06
N ILE A 19 -1.43 7.66 8.01
CA ILE A 19 -0.88 8.50 9.08
C ILE A 19 0.62 8.63 8.82
N LYS A 20 1.11 9.86 8.72
CA LYS A 20 2.54 10.16 8.66
C LYS A 20 2.96 10.88 9.94
N TYR A 21 3.96 10.33 10.62
CA TYR A 21 4.63 10.96 11.76
C TYR A 21 5.98 11.50 11.34
N THR A 22 6.26 12.74 11.69
CA THR A 22 7.54 13.42 11.46
C THR A 22 8.22 13.70 12.78
N ALA A 23 9.27 12.96 13.09
CA ALA A 23 9.90 12.91 14.41
C ALA A 23 10.52 14.25 14.81
N VAL A 24 11.16 14.96 13.88
CA VAL A 24 11.89 16.22 14.14
C VAL A 24 10.97 17.33 14.67
N VAL A 25 9.74 17.37 14.18
CA VAL A 25 8.71 18.33 14.60
C VAL A 25 7.68 17.73 15.54
N LYS A 26 7.77 16.42 15.82
CA LYS A 26 6.81 15.63 16.62
C LYS A 26 5.37 15.82 16.16
N ASP A 27 5.17 15.89 14.86
CA ASP A 27 3.87 16.17 14.24
C ASP A 27 3.32 14.93 13.52
N THR A 28 2.00 14.85 13.45
CA THR A 28 1.28 13.77 12.80
C THR A 28 0.28 14.35 11.82
N SER A 29 0.38 13.94 10.57
CA SER A 29 -0.64 14.23 9.55
C SER A 29 -1.44 12.96 9.24
N THR A 30 -2.73 13.12 9.00
CA THR A 30 -3.63 12.02 8.66
C THR A 30 -4.37 12.33 7.35
N GLU A 31 -4.37 11.36 6.46
CA GLU A 31 -5.12 11.35 5.22
C GLU A 31 -6.07 10.16 5.23
N SER A 32 -7.21 10.29 4.58
CA SER A 32 -8.18 9.18 4.48
C SER A 32 -8.72 9.03 3.07
N GLY A 33 -9.24 7.84 2.78
CA GLY A 33 -9.77 7.55 1.46
C GLY A 33 -10.18 6.09 1.27
N GLU A 34 -10.15 5.65 0.03
CA GLU A 34 -10.50 4.29 -0.38
C GLU A 34 -9.38 3.66 -1.21
N ILE A 35 -9.14 2.38 -0.98
CA ILE A 35 -8.19 1.58 -1.74
C ILE A 35 -8.91 0.45 -2.49
N PHE A 36 -8.51 0.23 -3.72
CA PHE A 36 -8.97 -0.84 -4.60
C PHE A 36 -7.75 -1.58 -5.13
N VAL A 37 -7.66 -2.87 -4.87
CA VAL A 37 -6.56 -3.72 -5.32
C VAL A 37 -7.11 -4.89 -6.12
N ARG A 38 -6.44 -5.24 -7.21
CA ARG A 38 -6.73 -6.43 -8.00
C ARG A 38 -5.45 -7.20 -8.32
N LYS A 39 -5.55 -8.53 -8.33
CA LYS A 39 -4.39 -9.45 -8.44
C LYS A 39 -3.52 -9.23 -9.68
N ASP A 40 -4.08 -8.70 -10.77
CA ASP A 40 -3.40 -8.47 -12.04
C ASP A 40 -2.57 -7.15 -12.07
N SER A 41 -1.95 -6.79 -10.96
CA SER A 41 -1.11 -5.59 -10.79
C SER A 41 -1.87 -4.29 -11.04
N LYS A 42 -3.14 -4.26 -10.63
CA LYS A 42 -3.98 -3.06 -10.69
C LYS A 42 -4.30 -2.59 -9.28
N MET A 43 -4.11 -1.31 -9.07
CA MET A 43 -4.40 -0.65 -7.79
C MET A 43 -4.87 0.77 -8.03
N ARG A 44 -5.84 1.19 -7.24
CA ARG A 44 -6.28 2.58 -7.16
C ARG A 44 -6.42 2.98 -5.71
N ILE A 45 -5.86 4.12 -5.36
CA ILE A 45 -6.01 4.75 -4.05
C ILE A 45 -6.60 6.13 -4.30
N ASP A 46 -7.81 6.35 -3.81
CA ASP A 46 -8.49 7.64 -3.88
C ASP A 46 -8.39 8.30 -2.49
N PHE A 47 -7.45 9.22 -2.32
CA PHE A 47 -7.37 10.08 -1.14
C PHE A 47 -8.50 11.12 -1.23
N GLN A 48 -9.25 11.27 -0.14
CA GLN A 48 -10.42 12.14 -0.06
C GLN A 48 -10.19 13.34 0.84
N SER A 49 -9.41 13.18 1.90
CA SER A 49 -9.15 14.21 2.91
C SER A 49 -7.70 14.14 3.41
N PRO A 50 -7.07 15.28 3.73
CA PRO A 50 -7.51 16.65 3.53
C PRO A 50 -7.35 17.14 2.08
N ASP A 51 -6.36 16.62 1.35
CA ASP A 51 -6.04 17.00 -0.02
C ASP A 51 -6.35 15.85 -0.99
N PRO A 52 -7.46 15.93 -1.75
CA PRO A 52 -7.85 14.89 -2.69
C PRO A 52 -6.76 14.64 -3.75
N ARG A 53 -6.44 13.37 -3.94
CA ARG A 53 -5.58 12.89 -5.04
C ARG A 53 -5.87 11.43 -5.35
N THR A 54 -5.54 10.99 -6.54
CA THR A 54 -5.64 9.60 -6.93
C THR A 54 -4.26 9.05 -7.28
N ILE A 55 -3.90 7.91 -6.70
CA ILE A 55 -2.79 7.09 -7.16
C ILE A 55 -3.39 5.91 -7.90
N LEU A 56 -3.04 5.78 -9.17
CA LEU A 56 -3.55 4.71 -10.04
C LEU A 56 -2.38 3.92 -10.60
N ARG A 57 -2.39 2.61 -10.38
CA ARG A 57 -1.49 1.67 -11.02
C ARG A 57 -2.25 0.76 -11.96
N ASN A 58 -1.75 0.64 -13.18
CA ASN A 58 -2.24 -0.28 -14.18
C ASN A 58 -1.03 -0.96 -14.86
N GLY A 59 -0.68 -2.16 -14.38
CA GLY A 59 0.53 -2.84 -14.80
C GLY A 59 1.79 -2.07 -14.43
N ASP A 60 2.56 -1.66 -15.43
CA ASP A 60 3.82 -0.93 -15.28
C ASP A 60 3.66 0.60 -15.27
N ASN A 61 2.44 1.10 -15.44
CA ASN A 61 2.16 2.53 -15.39
C ASN A 61 1.60 2.92 -14.03
N LEU A 62 2.18 3.95 -13.44
CA LEU A 62 1.74 4.58 -12.20
C LEU A 62 1.38 6.04 -12.49
N TYR A 63 0.22 6.46 -12.05
CA TYR A 63 -0.29 7.80 -12.22
C TYR A 63 -0.57 8.42 -10.85
N ILE A 64 -0.20 9.68 -10.68
CA ILE A 64 -0.57 10.49 -9.50
C ILE A 64 -1.33 11.69 -10.00
N TYR A 65 -2.65 11.69 -9.82
CA TYR A 65 -3.51 12.80 -10.21
C TYR A 65 -3.82 13.70 -9.02
N THR A 66 -3.58 14.98 -9.17
CA THR A 66 -3.85 16.03 -8.17
C THR A 66 -4.89 16.99 -8.71
N PRO A 67 -6.17 16.87 -8.32
CA PRO A 67 -7.27 17.69 -8.84
C PRO A 67 -7.07 19.18 -8.62
N LYS A 68 -6.56 19.59 -7.45
CA LYS A 68 -6.34 20.99 -7.05
C LYS A 68 -5.55 21.81 -8.06
N ILE A 69 -4.61 21.17 -8.75
CA ILE A 69 -3.77 21.80 -9.78
C ILE A 69 -4.02 21.22 -11.17
N ASN A 70 -5.06 20.38 -11.31
CA ASN A 70 -5.44 19.70 -12.55
C ASN A 70 -4.25 19.06 -13.29
N ARG A 71 -3.42 18.32 -12.55
CA ARG A 71 -2.18 17.71 -13.03
C ARG A 71 -2.16 16.23 -12.75
N VAL A 72 -1.65 15.45 -13.71
CA VAL A 72 -1.28 14.04 -13.53
C VAL A 72 0.20 13.85 -13.82
N GLU A 73 0.87 13.17 -12.93
CA GLU A 73 2.23 12.68 -13.13
C GLU A 73 2.17 11.21 -13.54
N GLU A 74 2.83 10.87 -14.65
CA GLU A 74 2.87 9.53 -15.21
C GLU A 74 4.29 8.97 -15.10
N TYR A 75 4.41 7.82 -14.43
CA TYR A 75 5.66 7.10 -14.23
C TYR A 75 5.58 5.72 -14.86
N ASN A 76 6.63 5.31 -15.57
CA ASN A 76 6.81 3.92 -15.96
C ASN A 76 7.68 3.22 -14.92
N ILE A 77 7.07 2.29 -14.18
CA ILE A 77 7.72 1.54 -13.09
C ILE A 77 8.24 0.16 -13.54
N GLY A 78 8.20 -0.15 -14.85
CA GLY A 78 8.52 -1.49 -15.35
C GLY A 78 9.90 -2.00 -14.90
N LYS A 79 10.92 -1.16 -14.91
CA LYS A 79 12.27 -1.48 -14.41
C LYS A 79 12.32 -1.68 -12.88
N ASN A 80 11.43 -1.03 -12.14
CA ASN A 80 11.35 -1.04 -10.68
C ASN A 80 10.09 -1.77 -10.18
N ARG A 81 9.46 -2.58 -11.05
CA ARG A 81 8.19 -3.26 -10.75
C ARG A 81 8.26 -4.09 -9.48
N ALA A 82 9.32 -4.88 -9.31
CA ALA A 82 9.50 -5.71 -8.13
C ALA A 82 9.54 -4.88 -6.84
N THR A 83 10.22 -3.74 -6.85
CA THR A 83 10.27 -2.81 -5.72
C THR A 83 8.91 -2.17 -5.48
N ALA A 84 8.22 -1.72 -6.53
CA ALA A 84 6.87 -1.17 -6.41
C ALA A 84 5.88 -2.19 -5.84
N ASP A 85 5.95 -3.46 -6.28
CA ASP A 85 5.12 -4.54 -5.74
C ASP A 85 5.37 -4.79 -4.24
N GLN A 86 6.60 -4.65 -3.79
CA GLN A 86 6.96 -4.80 -2.38
C GLN A 86 6.29 -3.75 -1.48
N TYR A 87 6.13 -2.53 -1.96
CA TYR A 87 5.54 -1.45 -1.16
C TYR A 87 4.03 -1.35 -1.32
N LEU A 88 3.55 -1.36 -2.56
CA LEU A 88 2.16 -1.04 -2.87
C LEU A 88 1.20 -2.19 -2.58
N ALA A 89 1.65 -3.43 -2.73
CA ALA A 89 0.82 -4.62 -2.56
C ALA A 89 1.23 -5.49 -1.38
N LEU A 90 2.10 -4.99 -0.48
CA LEU A 90 2.60 -5.76 0.65
C LEU A 90 1.45 -6.31 1.50
N GLY A 91 1.41 -7.63 1.65
CA GLY A 91 0.37 -8.33 2.42
C GLY A 91 -0.96 -8.56 1.70
N PHE A 92 -1.26 -7.84 0.60
CA PHE A 92 -2.48 -8.09 -0.17
C PHE A 92 -2.25 -9.18 -1.22
N GLY A 93 -2.62 -10.41 -0.89
CA GLY A 93 -2.40 -11.56 -1.76
C GLY A 93 -0.93 -11.97 -1.90
N THR A 94 -0.06 -11.52 -1.01
CA THR A 94 1.36 -11.88 -0.99
C THR A 94 1.53 -13.29 -0.43
N ARG A 95 2.25 -14.16 -1.13
CA ARG A 95 2.61 -15.49 -0.65
C ARG A 95 3.75 -15.41 0.37
N SER A 96 3.78 -16.35 1.32
CA SER A 96 4.84 -16.43 2.33
C SER A 96 6.24 -16.53 1.71
N GLU A 97 6.38 -17.26 0.62
CA GLU A 97 7.64 -17.36 -0.15
C GLU A 97 8.14 -15.98 -0.62
N ASN A 98 7.25 -15.13 -1.12
CA ASN A 98 7.62 -13.79 -1.57
C ASN A 98 8.01 -12.88 -0.40
N LEU A 99 7.37 -13.04 0.76
CA LEU A 99 7.77 -12.33 1.96
C LEU A 99 9.17 -12.72 2.41
N THR A 100 9.44 -14.01 2.57
CA THR A 100 10.75 -14.51 3.05
C THR A 100 11.88 -14.29 2.04
N LYS A 101 11.56 -14.22 0.73
CA LYS A 101 12.53 -13.85 -0.31
C LYS A 101 12.98 -12.39 -0.17
N ASN A 102 12.06 -11.49 0.16
CA ASN A 102 12.30 -10.05 0.14
C ASN A 102 12.59 -9.47 1.52
N TYR A 103 12.24 -10.17 2.58
CA TYR A 103 12.36 -9.71 3.96
C TYR A 103 12.87 -10.80 4.90
N GLN A 104 13.60 -10.40 5.92
CA GLN A 104 13.74 -11.19 7.14
C GLN A 104 12.43 -11.03 7.92
N VAL A 105 11.73 -12.14 8.13
CA VAL A 105 10.39 -12.14 8.75
C VAL A 105 10.51 -12.63 10.18
N THR A 106 9.96 -11.88 11.13
CA THR A 106 9.84 -12.26 12.55
C THR A 106 8.39 -12.26 12.97
N LEU A 107 8.03 -13.18 13.84
CA LEU A 107 6.75 -13.16 14.54
C LEU A 107 6.91 -12.34 15.82
N ASN A 108 6.26 -11.18 15.87
CA ASN A 108 6.34 -10.28 17.04
C ASN A 108 5.25 -10.55 18.08
N GLY A 109 4.32 -11.46 17.79
CA GLY A 109 3.28 -11.88 18.71
C GLY A 109 1.87 -11.82 18.12
N GLU A 110 0.91 -11.93 19.01
CA GLU A 110 -0.52 -11.83 18.70
C GLU A 110 -1.14 -10.80 19.62
N GLU A 111 -2.09 -10.03 19.10
CA GLU A 111 -2.81 -9.03 19.88
C GLU A 111 -4.24 -8.84 19.34
N GLU A 112 -5.02 -8.01 20.00
CA GLU A 112 -6.32 -7.56 19.51
C GLU A 112 -6.22 -6.10 19.04
N LEU A 113 -6.62 -5.84 17.81
CA LEU A 113 -6.64 -4.52 17.20
C LEU A 113 -8.03 -4.26 16.61
N ASP A 114 -8.74 -3.24 17.12
CA ASP A 114 -10.07 -2.83 16.66
C ASP A 114 -11.08 -4.00 16.55
N GLY A 115 -11.05 -4.94 17.53
CA GLY A 115 -11.90 -6.14 17.57
C GLY A 115 -11.43 -7.30 16.66
N HIS A 116 -10.27 -7.17 16.03
CA HIS A 116 -9.64 -8.23 15.23
C HIS A 116 -8.55 -8.92 16.04
N LYS A 117 -8.56 -10.26 16.08
CA LYS A 117 -7.39 -11.03 16.53
C LYS A 117 -6.36 -11.00 15.43
N VAL A 118 -5.19 -10.44 15.70
CA VAL A 118 -4.14 -10.22 14.70
C VAL A 118 -2.85 -10.90 15.09
N VAL A 119 -2.11 -11.32 14.07
CA VAL A 119 -0.70 -11.70 14.16
C VAL A 119 0.14 -10.50 13.74
N VAL A 120 1.13 -10.14 14.54
CA VAL A 120 2.05 -9.05 14.23
C VAL A 120 3.34 -9.61 13.65
N LEU A 121 3.62 -9.26 12.41
CA LEU A 121 4.86 -9.62 11.71
C LEU A 121 5.80 -8.43 11.64
N GLY A 122 7.06 -8.66 11.97
CA GLY A 122 8.16 -7.73 11.70
C GLY A 122 8.87 -8.13 10.41
N LEU A 123 9.15 -7.16 9.56
CA LEU A 123 9.79 -7.36 8.26
C LEU A 123 10.97 -6.42 8.12
N VAL A 124 12.19 -6.97 7.94
CA VAL A 124 13.38 -6.19 7.61
C VAL A 124 13.73 -6.45 6.15
N PRO A 125 13.79 -5.41 5.29
CA PRO A 125 14.07 -5.60 3.87
C PRO A 125 15.43 -6.26 3.64
N ASN A 126 15.51 -7.25 2.74
CA ASN A 126 16.76 -7.88 2.33
C ASN A 126 17.59 -6.97 1.40
N SER A 127 16.91 -6.14 0.59
CA SER A 127 17.55 -5.23 -0.35
C SER A 127 18.24 -4.07 0.38
N PRO A 128 19.56 -3.85 0.18
CA PRO A 128 20.26 -2.69 0.72
C PRO A 128 19.67 -1.35 0.24
N GLU A 129 19.19 -1.29 -1.00
CA GLU A 129 18.58 -0.07 -1.56
C GLU A 129 17.28 0.28 -0.84
N VAL A 130 16.47 -0.72 -0.52
CA VAL A 130 15.24 -0.52 0.24
C VAL A 130 15.56 -0.10 1.66
N ARG A 131 16.57 -0.71 2.30
CA ARG A 131 17.01 -0.37 3.66
C ARG A 131 17.55 1.05 3.81
N LYS A 132 17.98 1.70 2.75
CA LYS A 132 18.36 3.13 2.80
C LYS A 132 17.17 4.03 3.13
N GLN A 133 15.96 3.59 2.82
CA GLN A 133 14.72 4.35 3.01
C GLN A 133 13.86 3.79 4.15
N ILE A 134 13.71 2.46 4.20
CA ILE A 134 12.86 1.77 5.16
C ILE A 134 13.71 0.86 6.03
N GLU A 135 13.77 1.15 7.32
CA GLU A 135 14.49 0.37 8.32
C GLU A 135 13.81 -0.98 8.54
N HIS A 136 12.54 -0.94 8.87
CA HIS A 136 11.71 -2.13 9.05
C HIS A 136 10.22 -1.80 8.85
N ILE A 137 9.42 -2.84 8.75
CA ILE A 137 7.97 -2.75 8.57
C ILE A 137 7.31 -3.63 9.63
N GLN A 138 6.19 -3.19 10.18
CA GLN A 138 5.29 -4.03 10.97
C GLN A 138 3.98 -4.18 10.24
N ILE A 139 3.46 -5.41 10.23
CA ILE A 139 2.16 -5.73 9.61
C ILE A 139 1.29 -6.45 10.63
N TRP A 140 0.08 -5.96 10.83
CA TRP A 140 -0.96 -6.60 11.61
C TRP A 140 -1.90 -7.36 10.67
N VAL A 141 -1.86 -8.67 10.74
CA VAL A 141 -2.62 -9.57 9.87
C VAL A 141 -3.77 -10.17 10.66
N ASP A 142 -5.00 -9.91 10.22
CA ASP A 142 -6.20 -10.50 10.80
C ASP A 142 -6.20 -12.03 10.63
N GLN A 143 -6.38 -12.76 11.74
CA GLN A 143 -6.29 -14.22 11.77
C GLN A 143 -7.46 -14.90 11.06
N SER A 144 -8.57 -14.21 10.82
CA SER A 144 -9.74 -14.76 10.13
C SER A 144 -9.63 -14.68 8.62
N SER A 145 -9.19 -13.52 8.11
CA SER A 145 -9.11 -13.23 6.68
C SER A 145 -7.72 -13.45 6.08
N TRP A 146 -6.67 -13.44 6.92
CA TRP A 146 -5.26 -13.42 6.55
C TRP A 146 -4.89 -12.24 5.64
N LEU A 147 -5.58 -11.11 5.84
CA LEU A 147 -5.28 -9.85 5.19
C LEU A 147 -4.74 -8.83 6.21
N PRO A 148 -3.90 -7.90 5.80
CA PRO A 148 -3.44 -6.85 6.68
C PRO A 148 -4.59 -5.90 7.05
N VAL A 149 -4.71 -5.58 8.33
CA VAL A 149 -5.61 -4.53 8.86
C VAL A 149 -4.83 -3.27 9.19
N GLN A 150 -3.51 -3.39 9.41
CA GLN A 150 -2.61 -2.27 9.62
C GLN A 150 -1.21 -2.59 9.11
N GLN A 151 -0.53 -1.57 8.59
CA GLN A 151 0.87 -1.63 8.18
C GLN A 151 1.58 -0.37 8.66
N LYS A 152 2.78 -0.52 9.18
CA LYS A 152 3.60 0.60 9.64
C LYS A 152 5.02 0.45 9.10
N PHE A 153 5.49 1.49 8.42
CA PHE A 153 6.79 1.56 7.78
C PHE A 153 7.64 2.57 8.53
N PHE A 154 8.79 2.15 9.01
CA PHE A 154 9.74 3.00 9.74
C PHE A 154 10.83 3.45 8.79
N GLU A 155 11.01 4.77 8.68
CA GLU A 155 12.03 5.37 7.82
C GLU A 155 13.41 5.28 8.48
N THR A 156 14.42 5.00 7.66
CA THR A 156 15.79 4.81 8.18
C THR A 156 16.38 6.12 8.67
N GLY A 157 16.85 6.13 9.92
CA GLY A 157 17.66 7.19 10.52
C GLY A 157 16.92 8.47 10.91
N SER A 158 15.67 8.66 10.52
CA SER A 158 14.88 9.86 10.85
C SER A 158 14.03 9.73 12.11
N GLY A 159 13.62 8.50 12.43
CA GLY A 159 12.58 8.23 13.43
C GLY A 159 11.16 8.50 12.90
N ASP A 160 11.04 8.89 11.64
CA ASP A 160 9.77 9.07 10.96
C ASP A 160 9.12 7.71 10.66
N TYR A 161 7.82 7.70 10.54
CA TYR A 161 7.09 6.54 10.05
C TYR A 161 5.84 6.95 9.31
N PHE A 162 5.36 6.07 8.47
CA PHE A 162 4.00 6.14 7.98
C PHE A 162 3.26 4.83 8.27
N MET A 163 1.96 4.96 8.51
CA MET A 163 1.10 3.85 8.88
C MET A 163 -0.19 3.93 8.07
N SER A 164 -0.65 2.78 7.59
CA SER A 164 -1.96 2.65 6.95
C SER A 164 -2.83 1.70 7.77
N ARG A 165 -4.06 2.11 8.06
CA ARG A 165 -5.10 1.30 8.67
C ARG A 165 -6.19 1.04 7.65
N TYR A 166 -6.70 -0.17 7.62
CA TYR A 166 -7.72 -0.61 6.68
C TYR A 166 -8.98 -1.03 7.42
N THR A 167 -10.10 -0.41 7.06
CA THR A 167 -11.41 -0.71 7.62
C THR A 167 -12.39 -1.06 6.50
N LYS A 168 -13.55 -1.64 6.83
CA LYS A 168 -14.57 -2.05 5.84
C LYS A 168 -13.98 -2.90 4.70
N VAL A 169 -13.07 -3.79 5.06
CA VAL A 169 -12.36 -4.62 4.09
C VAL A 169 -13.32 -5.62 3.44
N MET A 170 -13.43 -5.56 2.13
CA MET A 170 -14.21 -6.50 1.31
C MET A 170 -13.30 -7.15 0.28
N LYS A 171 -13.21 -8.49 0.31
CA LYS A 171 -12.36 -9.25 -0.63
C LYS A 171 -13.19 -9.89 -1.75
N ASN A 172 -12.54 -10.07 -2.88
CA ASN A 172 -13.05 -10.80 -4.03
C ASN A 172 -14.32 -10.23 -4.67
N LEU A 173 -14.55 -8.92 -4.50
CA LEU A 173 -15.57 -8.21 -5.26
C LEU A 173 -15.18 -8.13 -6.74
N LYS A 174 -16.16 -8.17 -7.63
CA LYS A 174 -15.94 -7.99 -9.06
C LYS A 174 -15.61 -6.52 -9.34
N LEU A 175 -14.32 -6.21 -9.50
CA LEU A 175 -13.84 -4.88 -9.89
C LEU A 175 -13.61 -4.85 -11.40
N GLY A 176 -14.42 -4.04 -12.11
CA GLY A 176 -14.29 -3.85 -13.55
C GLY A 176 -13.03 -3.07 -13.95
N ASP A 177 -12.57 -3.24 -15.19
CA ASP A 177 -11.40 -2.53 -15.72
C ASP A 177 -11.53 -1.01 -15.72
N GLY A 178 -12.74 -0.49 -15.82
CA GLY A 178 -13.02 0.94 -15.76
C GLY A 178 -12.50 1.61 -14.49
N LYS A 179 -12.54 0.90 -13.35
CA LYS A 179 -12.02 1.41 -12.07
C LYS A 179 -10.51 1.72 -12.12
N PHE A 180 -9.79 1.00 -12.99
CA PHE A 180 -8.33 1.08 -13.11
C PHE A 180 -7.85 1.75 -14.41
N LYS A 181 -8.72 2.46 -15.09
CA LYS A 181 -8.35 3.26 -16.26
C LYS A 181 -8.09 4.70 -15.82
N PRO A 182 -7.11 5.38 -16.43
CA PRO A 182 -7.00 6.83 -16.33
C PRO A 182 -8.31 7.48 -16.80
N ASP A 183 -8.91 8.26 -15.90
CA ASP A 183 -10.15 8.99 -16.17
C ASP A 183 -10.00 10.40 -15.57
N TRP A 184 -9.15 11.19 -16.23
CA TRP A 184 -8.86 12.55 -15.83
C TRP A 184 -9.75 13.53 -16.60
N PRO A 185 -10.13 14.67 -15.99
CA PRO A 185 -10.90 15.71 -16.69
C PRO A 185 -10.18 16.18 -17.97
N LYS A 186 -10.98 16.56 -18.97
CA LYS A 186 -10.43 17.14 -20.20
C LYS A 186 -9.60 18.38 -19.88
N GLY A 187 -8.40 18.47 -20.46
CA GLY A 187 -7.47 19.57 -20.17
C GLY A 187 -6.53 19.32 -18.97
N THR A 188 -6.54 18.14 -18.38
CA THR A 188 -5.54 17.78 -17.36
C THR A 188 -4.14 17.83 -17.94
N LYS A 189 -3.24 18.53 -17.24
CA LYS A 189 -1.82 18.62 -17.61
C LYS A 189 -1.12 17.31 -17.27
N VAL A 190 -0.49 16.69 -18.27
CA VAL A 190 0.27 15.45 -18.11
C VAL A 190 1.75 15.77 -18.00
N GLU A 191 2.38 15.34 -16.93
CA GLU A 191 3.82 15.44 -16.72
C GLU A 191 4.42 14.02 -16.67
N ARG A 192 5.58 13.84 -17.29
CA ARG A 192 6.36 12.59 -17.27
C ARG A 192 7.72 12.89 -16.65
N PRO A 193 7.82 12.84 -15.31
CA PRO A 193 9.09 13.04 -14.64
C PRO A 193 10.09 11.98 -15.13
N ARG A 194 11.32 12.42 -15.40
CA ARG A 194 12.43 11.49 -15.73
C ARG A 194 12.81 10.79 -14.42
N GLY A 195 12.65 9.46 -14.37
CA GLY A 195 13.13 8.62 -13.28
C GLY A 195 14.63 8.44 -13.31
#